data_9e9c4d1888a773c6bdffe9fed5145ed8
#
_entry.id   9e9c4d1888a773c6bdffe9fed5145ed8
#
_cell.length_a   1.000
_cell.length_b   1.000
_cell.length_c   1.000
_cell.angle_alpha   90.00
_cell.angle_beta   90.00
_cell.angle_gamma   90.00
#
_symmetry.space_group_name_H-M   'P 1'
#
loop_
_entity.id
_entity.type
_entity.pdbx_description
1 polymer ?
#
loop_
_entity_poly.entity_id
_entity_poly.type
_entity_poly.pdbx_seq_one_letter_code
_entity_poly.pdbx_strand_id
1 'polypeptide(L)'
;MMDYFAHETAIVDMGCSIGKGTKIWHFSHIMPDCSIGDGCNIGQNVVVSPSVILGKNVKVQNNVSIYTGVVCEDDVFLGPSMVFTNVVNPRSAVNRRGTYAKTIVKKGASIGANATIVCGHDIGEFAFIGAGAVVTKTVPAYALVIGNPARQIGWMSEYGHRLEFNNEGEAICQESNEVYSLIDNKVNKK
;
A
#
# COMPACT_ATOMS: atom_id res chain seq x y z
N MET A 1 -29.59 4.27 3.50
CA MET A 1 -28.72 4.05 4.69
C MET A 1 -27.30 3.88 4.17
N MET A 2 -26.31 4.54 4.74
CA MET A 2 -24.93 4.36 4.26
C MET A 2 -24.48 2.92 4.60
N ASP A 3 -23.89 2.23 3.64
CA ASP A 3 -23.42 0.85 3.84
C ASP A 3 -22.04 0.76 4.50
N TYR A 4 -21.49 1.90 4.94
CA TYR A 4 -20.20 2.03 5.61
C TYR A 4 -20.33 2.79 6.93
N PHE A 5 -19.33 2.65 7.80
CA PHE A 5 -19.22 3.39 9.06
C PHE A 5 -18.21 4.53 8.92
N ALA A 6 -18.58 5.74 9.31
CA ALA A 6 -17.67 6.85 9.53
C ALA A 6 -17.87 7.38 10.96
N HIS A 7 -16.78 7.50 11.71
CA HIS A 7 -16.82 8.12 13.04
C HIS A 7 -17.26 9.58 12.92
N GLU A 8 -17.98 10.11 13.89
CA GLU A 8 -18.53 11.48 13.89
C GLU A 8 -17.50 12.59 13.66
N THR A 9 -16.23 12.34 14.03
CA THR A 9 -15.11 13.26 13.80
C THR A 9 -14.42 13.06 12.44
N ALA A 10 -14.81 12.05 11.65
CA ALA A 10 -14.30 11.86 10.31
C ALA A 10 -15.03 12.75 9.32
N ILE A 11 -14.29 13.24 8.32
CA ILE A 11 -14.83 14.05 7.23
C ILE A 11 -14.77 13.24 5.94
N VAL A 12 -15.91 13.12 5.26
CA VAL A 12 -15.99 12.51 3.91
C VAL A 12 -16.57 13.56 2.98
N ASP A 13 -15.74 14.05 2.07
CA ASP A 13 -16.13 15.06 1.11
C ASP A 13 -17.03 14.51 -0.01
N MET A 14 -17.62 15.40 -0.79
CA MET A 14 -18.52 15.05 -1.88
C MET A 14 -17.81 14.30 -3.01
N GLY A 15 -18.56 13.52 -3.78
CA GLY A 15 -18.05 12.75 -4.92
C GLY A 15 -17.36 11.45 -4.54
N CYS A 16 -17.21 11.13 -3.25
CA CYS A 16 -16.60 9.88 -2.83
C CYS A 16 -17.53 8.68 -2.99
N SER A 17 -16.98 7.57 -3.48
CA SER A 17 -17.64 6.27 -3.48
C SER A 17 -16.98 5.40 -2.39
N ILE A 18 -17.76 4.99 -1.38
CA ILE A 18 -17.29 4.19 -0.25
C ILE A 18 -18.02 2.85 -0.24
N GLY A 19 -17.28 1.76 -0.31
CA GLY A 19 -17.80 0.41 -0.37
C GLY A 19 -18.39 -0.09 0.95
N LYS A 20 -19.21 -1.13 0.82
CA LYS A 20 -19.93 -1.75 1.93
C LYS A 20 -18.98 -2.29 3.01
N GLY A 21 -19.34 -2.05 4.28
CA GLY A 21 -18.60 -2.57 5.43
C GLY A 21 -17.26 -1.86 5.70
N THR A 22 -16.92 -0.84 4.90
CA THR A 22 -15.75 0.01 5.16
C THR A 22 -15.94 0.81 6.44
N LYS A 23 -14.84 1.00 7.19
CA LYS A 23 -14.82 1.76 8.45
C LYS A 23 -13.81 2.89 8.36
N ILE A 24 -14.25 4.11 8.69
CA ILE A 24 -13.42 5.32 8.73
C ILE A 24 -13.39 5.82 10.16
N TRP A 25 -12.21 5.84 10.75
CA TRP A 25 -12.04 6.15 12.16
C TRP A 25 -11.79 7.64 12.42
N HIS A 26 -11.53 7.97 13.68
CA HIS A 26 -11.44 9.31 14.23
C HIS A 26 -10.50 10.23 13.45
N PHE A 27 -10.93 11.47 13.24
CA PHE A 27 -10.14 12.56 12.65
C PHE A 27 -9.57 12.28 11.26
N SER A 28 -10.12 11.32 10.54
CA SER A 28 -9.69 11.03 9.17
C SER A 28 -10.46 11.90 8.18
N HIS A 29 -9.79 12.29 7.10
CA HIS A 29 -10.35 13.11 6.04
C HIS A 29 -10.24 12.39 4.69
N ILE A 30 -11.37 12.02 4.13
CA ILE A 30 -11.49 11.50 2.76
C ILE A 30 -11.87 12.67 1.87
N MET A 31 -10.93 13.14 1.07
CA MET A 31 -11.07 14.31 0.22
C MET A 31 -11.88 13.96 -1.06
N PRO A 32 -12.29 14.95 -1.86
CA PRO A 32 -13.26 14.72 -2.94
C PRO A 32 -12.87 13.66 -3.96
N ASP A 33 -13.86 13.03 -4.55
CA ASP A 33 -13.75 12.12 -5.70
C ASP A 33 -12.91 10.86 -5.45
N CYS A 34 -12.75 10.45 -4.19
CA CYS A 34 -12.09 9.20 -3.84
C CYS A 34 -12.99 7.99 -4.12
N SER A 35 -12.35 6.87 -4.50
CA SER A 35 -13.01 5.57 -4.63
C SER A 35 -12.38 4.59 -3.65
N ILE A 36 -13.14 4.12 -2.66
CA ILE A 36 -12.71 3.18 -1.63
C ILE A 36 -13.61 1.94 -1.72
N GLY A 37 -13.01 0.77 -1.92
CA GLY A 37 -13.70 -0.50 -2.07
C GLY A 37 -14.34 -1.01 -0.77
N ASP A 38 -14.93 -2.21 -0.85
CA ASP A 38 -15.62 -2.86 0.26
C ASP A 38 -14.64 -3.31 1.36
N GLY A 39 -15.11 -3.32 2.60
CA GLY A 39 -14.40 -3.94 3.73
C GLY A 39 -13.08 -3.26 4.12
N CYS A 40 -12.81 -2.05 3.65
CA CYS A 40 -11.61 -1.30 4.04
C CYS A 40 -11.67 -0.86 5.49
N ASN A 41 -10.49 -0.65 6.09
CA ASN A 41 -10.37 -0.07 7.42
C ASN A 41 -9.41 1.11 7.37
N ILE A 42 -9.95 2.30 7.48
CA ILE A 42 -9.19 3.55 7.47
C ILE A 42 -8.97 3.99 8.91
N GLY A 43 -7.76 3.85 9.39
CA GLY A 43 -7.35 4.13 10.76
C GLY A 43 -7.54 5.58 11.16
N GLN A 44 -7.14 5.92 12.37
CA GLN A 44 -7.25 7.26 12.93
C GLN A 44 -6.25 8.22 12.27
N ASN A 45 -6.68 9.48 12.07
CA ASN A 45 -5.83 10.57 11.56
C ASN A 45 -5.20 10.24 10.19
N VAL A 46 -6.02 9.67 9.30
CA VAL A 46 -5.63 9.34 7.92
C VAL A 46 -6.15 10.43 6.98
N VAL A 47 -5.32 10.86 6.05
CA VAL A 47 -5.71 11.74 4.95
C VAL A 47 -5.68 10.96 3.65
N VAL A 48 -6.81 10.96 2.93
CA VAL A 48 -6.93 10.41 1.58
C VAL A 48 -7.18 11.57 0.63
N SER A 49 -6.17 11.94 -0.16
CA SER A 49 -6.21 13.08 -1.08
C SER A 49 -7.15 12.84 -2.27
N PRO A 50 -7.56 13.90 -2.99
CA PRO A 50 -8.54 13.77 -4.07
C PRO A 50 -8.19 12.72 -5.11
N SER A 51 -9.22 12.02 -5.59
CA SER A 51 -9.13 11.03 -6.67
C SER A 51 -8.23 9.80 -6.37
N VAL A 52 -7.92 9.54 -5.11
CA VAL A 52 -7.24 8.30 -4.69
C VAL A 52 -8.20 7.12 -4.85
N ILE A 53 -7.64 5.99 -5.27
CA ILE A 53 -8.37 4.74 -5.43
C ILE A 53 -7.79 3.70 -4.46
N LEU A 54 -8.65 3.15 -3.61
CA LEU A 54 -8.35 1.99 -2.76
C LEU A 54 -9.27 0.84 -3.17
N GLY A 55 -8.72 -0.32 -3.45
CA GLY A 55 -9.42 -1.56 -3.73
C GLY A 55 -10.19 -2.07 -2.52
N LYS A 56 -10.58 -3.34 -2.54
CA LYS A 56 -11.29 -4.00 -1.46
C LYS A 56 -10.34 -4.40 -0.33
N ASN A 57 -10.87 -4.45 0.89
CA ASN A 57 -10.16 -4.95 2.07
C ASN A 57 -8.82 -4.26 2.36
N VAL A 58 -8.61 -3.03 1.89
CA VAL A 58 -7.40 -2.25 2.19
C VAL A 58 -7.39 -1.86 3.66
N LYS A 59 -6.27 -2.12 4.34
CA LYS A 59 -6.05 -1.74 5.75
C LYS A 59 -5.08 -0.58 5.83
N VAL A 60 -5.58 0.60 6.11
CA VAL A 60 -4.76 1.80 6.35
C VAL A 60 -4.65 2.00 7.85
N GLN A 61 -3.43 1.93 8.37
CA GLN A 61 -3.17 2.16 9.78
C GLN A 61 -3.16 3.65 10.12
N ASN A 62 -3.01 3.99 11.40
CA ASN A 62 -3.07 5.38 11.88
C ASN A 62 -1.98 6.27 11.29
N ASN A 63 -2.27 7.56 11.15
CA ASN A 63 -1.34 8.62 10.74
C ASN A 63 -0.76 8.42 9.33
N VAL A 64 -1.52 7.89 8.40
CA VAL A 64 -1.11 7.72 7.00
C VAL A 64 -1.70 8.82 6.14
N SER A 65 -0.88 9.41 5.26
CA SER A 65 -1.34 10.32 4.22
C SER A 65 -1.19 9.66 2.85
N ILE A 66 -2.31 9.49 2.14
CA ILE A 66 -2.35 8.90 0.80
C ILE A 66 -2.62 10.02 -0.19
N TYR A 67 -1.62 10.38 -0.97
CA TYR A 67 -1.69 11.54 -1.85
C TYR A 67 -2.26 11.20 -3.23
N THR A 68 -2.82 12.22 -3.90
CA THR A 68 -3.26 12.13 -5.30
C THR A 68 -2.18 11.50 -6.18
N GLY A 69 -2.60 10.53 -7.00
CA GLY A 69 -1.72 9.72 -7.84
C GLY A 69 -1.42 8.33 -7.28
N VAL A 70 -1.79 8.04 -6.02
CA VAL A 70 -1.68 6.71 -5.43
C VAL A 70 -2.92 5.88 -5.76
N VAL A 71 -2.68 4.63 -6.16
CA VAL A 71 -3.70 3.59 -6.33
C VAL A 71 -3.26 2.37 -5.53
N CYS A 72 -4.10 1.89 -4.62
CA CYS A 72 -3.92 0.61 -3.95
C CYS A 72 -4.92 -0.39 -4.50
N GLU A 73 -4.46 -1.55 -4.93
CA GLU A 73 -5.31 -2.68 -5.31
C GLU A 73 -5.89 -3.37 -4.05
N ASP A 74 -6.55 -4.51 -4.22
CA ASP A 74 -7.19 -5.24 -3.13
C ASP A 74 -6.17 -5.77 -2.11
N ASP A 75 -6.61 -5.96 -0.87
CA ASP A 75 -5.85 -6.60 0.21
C ASP A 75 -4.53 -5.91 0.61
N VAL A 76 -4.34 -4.66 0.23
CA VAL A 76 -3.13 -3.89 0.59
C VAL A 76 -3.14 -3.51 2.07
N PHE A 77 -1.99 -3.65 2.72
CA PHE A 77 -1.74 -3.19 4.09
C PHE A 77 -0.78 -2.00 4.11
N LEU A 78 -1.23 -0.88 4.67
CA LEU A 78 -0.43 0.33 4.88
C LEU A 78 -0.17 0.50 6.38
N GLY A 79 1.07 0.27 6.80
CA GLY A 79 1.51 0.33 8.20
C GLY A 79 1.42 1.73 8.81
N PRO A 80 1.40 1.85 10.14
CA PRO A 80 1.24 3.13 10.83
C PRO A 80 2.35 4.11 10.47
N SER A 81 1.95 5.34 10.21
CA SER A 81 2.86 6.46 9.89
C SER A 81 3.74 6.23 8.66
N MET A 82 3.39 5.28 7.77
CA MET A 82 4.07 5.18 6.49
C MET A 82 3.75 6.41 5.63
N VAL A 83 4.64 6.74 4.70
CA VAL A 83 4.57 7.96 3.91
C VAL A 83 4.63 7.67 2.40
N PHE A 84 3.67 8.21 1.66
CA PHE A 84 3.80 8.38 0.21
C PHE A 84 4.31 9.79 -0.12
N THR A 85 5.08 9.95 -1.19
CA THR A 85 5.27 11.25 -1.85
C THR A 85 4.49 11.27 -3.17
N ASN A 86 4.30 12.44 -3.80
CA ASN A 86 3.64 12.52 -5.11
C ASN A 86 4.27 13.55 -6.05
N VAL A 87 5.25 14.32 -5.57
CA VAL A 87 6.02 15.28 -6.37
C VAL A 87 7.50 14.90 -6.33
N VAL A 88 8.11 14.69 -7.49
CA VAL A 88 9.52 14.23 -7.61
C VAL A 88 10.49 15.32 -7.14
N ASN A 89 10.22 16.57 -7.46
CA ASN A 89 11.13 17.70 -7.23
C ASN A 89 10.39 18.91 -6.62
N PRO A 90 9.88 18.80 -5.39
CA PRO A 90 9.11 19.86 -4.75
C PRO A 90 9.98 21.09 -4.48
N ARG A 91 9.43 22.27 -4.74
CA ARG A 91 9.98 23.56 -4.36
C ARG A 91 8.83 24.50 -4.02
N SER A 92 8.89 25.18 -2.90
CA SER A 92 7.82 26.07 -2.44
C SER A 92 7.52 27.20 -3.44
N ALA A 93 8.54 27.76 -4.07
CA ALA A 93 8.40 28.84 -5.04
C ALA A 93 7.97 28.37 -6.45
N VAL A 94 7.83 27.05 -6.69
CA VAL A 94 7.49 26.49 -7.99
C VAL A 94 6.18 25.72 -7.90
N ASN A 95 5.16 26.18 -8.62
CA ASN A 95 3.89 25.50 -8.66
C ASN A 95 4.00 24.16 -9.41
N ARG A 96 3.76 23.04 -8.70
CA ARG A 96 3.74 21.67 -9.22
C ARG A 96 2.36 21.04 -9.17
N ARG A 97 1.30 21.82 -8.98
CA ARG A 97 -0.07 21.30 -8.94
C ARG A 97 -0.41 20.64 -10.27
N GLY A 98 -0.99 19.42 -10.22
CA GLY A 98 -1.36 18.65 -11.39
C GLY A 98 -0.23 17.85 -12.05
N THR A 99 1.04 17.95 -11.56
CA THR A 99 2.17 17.16 -12.06
C THR A 99 2.56 16.05 -11.07
N TYR A 100 1.54 15.34 -10.57
CA TYR A 100 1.75 14.28 -9.59
C TYR A 100 2.18 12.98 -10.27
N ALA A 101 3.26 12.38 -9.76
CA ALA A 101 3.71 11.06 -10.20
C ALA A 101 2.80 9.98 -9.61
N LYS A 102 2.45 9.00 -10.44
CA LYS A 102 1.63 7.85 -10.01
C LYS A 102 2.46 6.84 -9.24
N THR A 103 1.82 6.15 -8.31
CA THR A 103 2.36 4.99 -7.58
C THR A 103 1.25 3.97 -7.43
N ILE A 104 1.47 2.77 -7.95
CA ILE A 104 0.53 1.66 -7.83
C ILE A 104 1.06 0.69 -6.78
N VAL A 105 0.27 0.44 -5.75
CA VAL A 105 0.49 -0.61 -4.77
C VAL A 105 -0.41 -1.78 -5.15
N LYS A 106 0.19 -2.87 -5.62
CA LYS A 106 -0.52 -4.01 -6.16
C LYS A 106 -1.08 -4.90 -5.06
N LYS A 107 -1.99 -5.78 -5.46
CA LYS A 107 -2.74 -6.68 -4.59
C LYS A 107 -1.87 -7.35 -3.53
N GLY A 108 -2.35 -7.39 -2.30
CA GLY A 108 -1.74 -8.12 -1.20
C GLY A 108 -0.42 -7.54 -0.69
N ALA A 109 0.08 -6.44 -1.27
CA ALA A 109 1.32 -5.84 -0.81
C ALA A 109 1.20 -5.26 0.61
N SER A 110 2.27 -5.40 1.41
CA SER A 110 2.35 -4.89 2.77
C SER A 110 3.46 -3.86 2.90
N ILE A 111 3.13 -2.68 3.42
CA ILE A 111 4.08 -1.60 3.67
C ILE A 111 4.21 -1.42 5.18
N GLY A 112 5.42 -1.61 5.69
CA GLY A 112 5.73 -1.53 7.12
C GLY A 112 5.64 -0.12 7.71
N ALA A 113 5.56 -0.05 9.03
CA ALA A 113 5.49 1.21 9.78
C ALA A 113 6.64 2.16 9.43
N ASN A 114 6.35 3.46 9.34
CA ASN A 114 7.34 4.50 9.02
C ASN A 114 8.12 4.30 7.70
N ALA A 115 7.69 3.41 6.82
CA ALA A 115 8.31 3.29 5.50
C ALA A 115 7.96 4.51 4.64
N THR A 116 8.86 4.89 3.74
CA THR A 116 8.64 5.97 2.78
C THR A 116 8.66 5.41 1.35
N ILE A 117 7.61 5.67 0.60
CA ILE A 117 7.51 5.30 -0.81
C ILE A 117 7.71 6.56 -1.66
N VAL A 118 8.84 6.65 -2.34
CA VAL A 118 9.09 7.73 -3.30
C VAL A 118 8.22 7.51 -4.53
N CYS A 119 7.53 8.54 -4.95
CA CYS A 119 6.56 8.49 -6.05
C CYS A 119 7.18 8.09 -7.40
N GLY A 120 6.37 7.52 -8.28
CA GLY A 120 6.81 7.02 -9.58
C GLY A 120 7.40 5.60 -9.53
N HIS A 121 7.30 4.92 -8.39
CA HIS A 121 7.79 3.54 -8.20
C HIS A 121 6.66 2.66 -7.68
N ASP A 122 6.32 1.65 -8.46
CA ASP A 122 5.25 0.72 -8.10
C ASP A 122 5.73 -0.34 -7.11
N ILE A 123 4.80 -0.84 -6.30
CA ILE A 123 5.00 -1.95 -5.38
C ILE A 123 4.28 -3.18 -5.94
N GLY A 124 5.03 -4.24 -6.22
CA GLY A 124 4.52 -5.48 -6.83
C GLY A 124 3.57 -6.25 -5.91
N GLU A 125 2.82 -7.18 -6.49
CA GLU A 125 1.89 -8.05 -5.75
C GLU A 125 2.61 -8.79 -4.63
N PHE A 126 1.96 -8.83 -3.46
CA PHE A 126 2.47 -9.49 -2.26
C PHE A 126 3.90 -9.08 -1.85
N ALA A 127 4.41 -7.97 -2.38
CA ALA A 127 5.68 -7.42 -1.93
C ALA A 127 5.59 -6.97 -0.47
N PHE A 128 6.68 -7.13 0.26
CA PHE A 128 6.76 -6.77 1.67
C PHE A 128 7.84 -5.72 1.89
N ILE A 129 7.40 -4.52 2.27
CA ILE A 129 8.27 -3.40 2.59
C ILE A 129 8.48 -3.38 4.10
N GLY A 130 9.72 -3.60 4.54
CA GLY A 130 10.03 -3.58 5.97
C GLY A 130 9.85 -2.20 6.60
N ALA A 131 9.61 -2.18 7.91
CA ALA A 131 9.44 -0.94 8.66
C ALA A 131 10.66 0.00 8.49
N GLY A 132 10.42 1.30 8.34
CA GLY A 132 11.44 2.32 8.16
C GLY A 132 12.19 2.29 6.81
N ALA A 133 11.79 1.43 5.88
CA ALA A 133 12.44 1.36 4.57
C ALA A 133 12.12 2.59 3.70
N VAL A 134 13.08 3.03 2.88
CA VAL A 134 12.89 4.11 1.91
C VAL A 134 12.99 3.54 0.49
N VAL A 135 11.82 3.35 -0.12
CA VAL A 135 11.70 2.77 -1.47
C VAL A 135 11.94 3.85 -2.52
N THR A 136 12.98 3.66 -3.32
CA THR A 136 13.43 4.58 -4.38
C THR A 136 13.45 3.94 -5.77
N LYS A 137 12.91 2.72 -5.91
CA LYS A 137 12.79 1.96 -7.16
C LYS A 137 11.55 1.07 -7.09
N THR A 138 11.01 0.70 -8.24
CA THR A 138 9.93 -0.29 -8.33
C THR A 138 10.34 -1.60 -7.65
N VAL A 139 9.44 -2.14 -6.86
CA VAL A 139 9.63 -3.38 -6.08
C VAL A 139 8.96 -4.53 -6.81
N PRO A 140 9.66 -5.64 -7.08
CA PRO A 140 9.08 -6.82 -7.70
C PRO A 140 7.99 -7.48 -6.84
N ALA A 141 7.11 -8.26 -7.49
CA ALA A 141 6.14 -9.09 -6.79
C ALA A 141 6.85 -10.06 -5.82
N TYR A 142 6.25 -10.28 -4.66
CA TYR A 142 6.76 -11.13 -3.57
C TYR A 142 8.10 -10.71 -2.97
N ALA A 143 8.72 -9.61 -3.41
CA ALA A 143 10.02 -9.20 -2.89
C ALA A 143 9.92 -8.68 -1.46
N LEU A 144 10.85 -9.13 -0.61
CA LEU A 144 11.10 -8.55 0.71
C LEU A 144 12.19 -7.49 0.60
N VAL A 145 11.85 -6.23 0.90
CA VAL A 145 12.79 -5.12 0.83
C VAL A 145 12.89 -4.38 2.16
N ILE A 146 14.10 -3.99 2.55
CA ILE A 146 14.38 -3.25 3.80
C ILE A 146 15.45 -2.18 3.58
N GLY A 147 15.55 -1.26 4.51
CA GLY A 147 16.66 -0.29 4.63
C GLY A 147 16.43 1.04 3.90
N ASN A 148 17.42 1.92 3.99
CA ASN A 148 17.45 3.23 3.36
C ASN A 148 18.80 3.44 2.65
N PRO A 149 18.82 3.47 1.28
CA PRO A 149 17.70 3.15 0.39
C PRO A 149 17.33 1.66 0.46
N ALA A 150 16.05 1.33 0.20
CA ALA A 150 15.56 -0.04 0.29
C ALA A 150 16.29 -0.99 -0.67
N ARG A 151 16.60 -2.20 -0.18
CA ARG A 151 17.23 -3.27 -0.96
C ARG A 151 16.45 -4.56 -0.74
N GLN A 152 16.33 -5.35 -1.81
CA GLN A 152 15.74 -6.67 -1.71
C GLN A 152 16.69 -7.61 -0.96
N ILE A 153 16.14 -8.33 0.02
CA ILE A 153 16.88 -9.28 0.86
C ILE A 153 16.28 -10.68 0.84
N GLY A 154 15.23 -10.89 0.06
CA GLY A 154 14.54 -12.17 -0.04
C GLY A 154 13.16 -12.04 -0.67
N TRP A 155 12.32 -13.02 -0.38
CA TRP A 155 10.98 -13.16 -0.89
C TRP A 155 10.01 -13.54 0.21
N MET A 156 8.73 -13.19 0.03
CA MET A 156 7.64 -13.45 0.98
C MET A 156 6.55 -14.27 0.33
N SER A 157 5.90 -15.12 1.11
CA SER A 157 4.66 -15.79 0.69
C SER A 157 3.46 -14.83 0.77
N GLU A 158 2.34 -15.22 0.20
CA GLU A 158 1.06 -14.48 0.35
C GLU A 158 0.57 -14.42 1.80
N TYR A 159 1.04 -15.33 2.67
CA TYR A 159 0.77 -15.34 4.11
C TYR A 159 1.75 -14.51 4.94
N GLY A 160 2.75 -13.86 4.30
CA GLY A 160 3.70 -12.99 4.98
C GLY A 160 4.87 -13.72 5.66
N HIS A 161 5.17 -14.95 5.25
CA HIS A 161 6.35 -15.68 5.69
C HIS A 161 7.49 -15.58 4.69
N ARG A 162 8.71 -15.48 5.18
CA ARG A 162 9.89 -15.50 4.31
C ARG A 162 9.99 -16.85 3.61
N LEU A 163 10.23 -16.80 2.29
CA LEU A 163 10.42 -17.98 1.46
C LEU A 163 11.90 -18.33 1.38
N GLU A 164 12.26 -19.54 1.80
CA GLU A 164 13.60 -20.10 1.69
C GLU A 164 13.59 -21.13 0.56
N PHE A 165 14.15 -20.76 -0.58
CA PHE A 165 14.18 -21.62 -1.78
C PHE A 165 15.30 -22.65 -1.71
N ASN A 166 14.97 -23.90 -2.03
CA ASN A 166 15.92 -24.99 -2.18
C ASN A 166 16.73 -24.88 -3.51
N ASN A 167 17.62 -25.85 -3.76
CA ASN A 167 18.46 -25.86 -4.97
C ASN A 167 17.67 -26.04 -6.27
N GLU A 168 16.42 -26.51 -6.20
CA GLU A 168 15.51 -26.68 -7.32
C GLU A 168 14.65 -25.42 -7.56
N GLY A 169 14.84 -24.38 -6.73
CA GLY A 169 14.08 -23.14 -6.80
C GLY A 169 12.65 -23.27 -6.24
N GLU A 170 12.42 -24.20 -5.31
CA GLU A 170 11.12 -24.38 -4.64
C GLU A 170 11.17 -23.97 -3.17
N ALA A 171 10.09 -23.36 -2.69
CA ALA A 171 9.87 -23.03 -1.29
C ALA A 171 8.43 -23.35 -0.89
N ILE A 172 8.24 -23.69 0.39
CA ILE A 172 6.92 -23.96 0.97
C ILE A 172 6.66 -22.95 2.07
N CYS A 173 5.51 -22.30 2.04
CA CYS A 173 5.06 -21.45 3.12
C CYS A 173 4.75 -22.31 4.37
N GLN A 174 5.36 -21.98 5.50
CA GLN A 174 5.24 -22.78 6.72
C GLN A 174 3.83 -22.79 7.33
N GLU A 175 3.03 -21.76 7.07
CA GLU A 175 1.68 -21.64 7.62
C GLU A 175 0.61 -22.19 6.66
N SER A 176 0.66 -21.79 5.38
CA SER A 176 -0.37 -22.20 4.40
C SER A 176 -0.07 -23.52 3.68
N ASN A 177 1.15 -24.03 3.76
CA ASN A 177 1.67 -25.16 2.99
C ASN A 177 1.64 -24.94 1.46
N GLU A 178 1.42 -23.72 1.01
CA GLU A 178 1.46 -23.36 -0.41
C GLU A 178 2.89 -23.42 -0.93
N VAL A 179 3.02 -23.90 -2.16
CA VAL A 179 4.30 -24.09 -2.85
C VAL A 179 4.57 -22.92 -3.78
N TYR A 180 5.79 -22.43 -3.75
CA TYR A 180 6.26 -21.33 -4.59
C TYR A 180 7.47 -21.79 -5.41
N SER A 181 7.62 -21.26 -6.62
CA SER A 181 8.81 -21.48 -7.46
C SER A 181 9.49 -20.15 -7.78
N LEU A 182 10.83 -20.15 -7.79
CA LEU A 182 11.67 -19.03 -8.20
C LEU A 182 12.33 -19.37 -9.54
N ILE A 183 11.89 -18.69 -10.60
CA ILE A 183 12.40 -18.86 -11.96
C ILE A 183 12.76 -17.48 -12.51
N ASP A 184 13.96 -17.31 -13.04
CA ASP A 184 14.45 -16.04 -13.61
C ASP A 184 14.22 -14.84 -12.68
N ASN A 185 14.52 -15.03 -11.40
CA ASN A 185 14.33 -14.02 -10.35
C ASN A 185 12.88 -13.54 -10.21
N LYS A 186 11.91 -14.40 -10.51
CA LYS A 186 10.47 -14.17 -10.31
C LYS A 186 9.87 -15.31 -9.49
N VAL A 187 9.13 -14.95 -8.48
CA VAL A 187 8.37 -15.90 -7.66
C VAL A 187 7.00 -16.13 -8.28
N ASN A 188 6.62 -17.40 -8.38
CA ASN A 188 5.28 -17.82 -8.78
C ASN A 188 4.74 -18.80 -7.74
N LYS A 189 3.48 -18.64 -7.37
CA LYS A 189 2.73 -19.61 -6.59
C LYS A 189 2.30 -20.75 -7.52
N LYS A 190 2.47 -22.00 -7.10
CA LYS A 190 2.06 -23.21 -7.82
C LYS A 190 0.62 -23.60 -7.54
#